data_78adf9d492d71a0294867ed66742edcf
#
_entry.id   78adf9d492d71a0294867ed66742edcf
#
_cell.length_a   1.000
_cell.length_b   1.000
_cell.length_c   1.000
_cell.angle_alpha   90.00
_cell.angle_beta   90.00
_cell.angle_gamma   90.00
#
_symmetry.space_group_name_H-M   'P 1'
#
loop_
_entity.id
_entity.type
_entity.pdbx_description
1 polymer ?
#
loop_
_entity_poly.entity_id
_entity_poly.type
_entity_poly.pdbx_seq_one_letter_code
_entity_poly.pdbx_strand_id
1 'polypeptide(L)'
;MKGVLKPDGIIRSNLHSYIQRFRLFCAQKAFKMMGLMDENPEELEIDIVVETLKALKDNVSLKSATWQQGYDRENRKELVLMNYLFQEDKGYTIPDLFAFVKAADLEFISMVNWRMWDLRILFKEPDNLPAFLGMSLPEISIEERLQLFELFHPVHRLLDFWCGHPERPQSFLPYSEWTDSDWQGAKVHIHPQLNTVKFKEDLINCIKESKVFPISEYLSQVEQLLVIDSSMSICLLPLLEHPQTISSIAAKWKQFRPIDPVTSQPVEEAEAVNSVKKILLNLENFDYIMLER
;
A
#
# COMPACT_ATOMS: atom_id res chain seq x y z
N MET A 1 -21.98 -10.33 -9.01
CA MET A 1 -21.66 -9.71 -7.72
C MET A 1 -22.44 -8.43 -7.47
N LYS A 2 -22.57 -7.52 -8.43
CA LYS A 2 -23.34 -6.25 -8.25
C LYS A 2 -24.72 -6.46 -7.64
N GLY A 3 -25.51 -7.44 -8.14
CA GLY A 3 -26.89 -7.68 -7.71
C GLY A 3 -27.09 -8.11 -6.23
N VAL A 4 -26.01 -8.45 -5.52
CA VAL A 4 -26.03 -8.80 -4.09
C VAL A 4 -25.25 -7.80 -3.22
N LEU A 5 -24.64 -6.79 -3.86
CA LEU A 5 -23.88 -5.75 -3.18
C LEU A 5 -24.86 -4.72 -2.61
N LYS A 6 -24.71 -4.36 -1.34
CA LYS A 6 -25.45 -3.26 -0.73
C LYS A 6 -25.15 -1.94 -1.43
N PRO A 7 -26.06 -0.93 -1.39
CA PRO A 7 -25.82 0.36 -2.06
C PRO A 7 -24.51 1.06 -1.67
N ASP A 8 -24.10 0.93 -0.41
CA ASP A 8 -22.84 1.43 0.16
C ASP A 8 -21.71 0.41 0.19
N GLY A 9 -21.98 -0.81 -0.31
CA GLY A 9 -21.03 -1.90 -0.32
C GLY A 9 -19.86 -1.70 -1.27
N ILE A 10 -18.71 -2.28 -0.91
CA ILE A 10 -17.50 -2.30 -1.72
C ILE A 10 -17.04 -3.73 -1.97
N ILE A 11 -16.38 -3.93 -3.09
CA ILE A 11 -15.77 -5.19 -3.51
C ILE A 11 -14.27 -4.98 -3.59
N ARG A 12 -13.48 -5.84 -2.95
CA ARG A 12 -12.07 -6.00 -3.23
C ARG A 12 -11.88 -7.09 -4.27
N SER A 13 -11.11 -6.79 -5.30
CA SER A 13 -10.72 -7.77 -6.32
C SER A 13 -9.27 -7.57 -6.71
N ASN A 14 -8.64 -8.62 -7.25
CA ASN A 14 -7.30 -8.53 -7.78
C ASN A 14 -7.16 -9.26 -9.10
N LEU A 15 -6.23 -8.81 -9.93
CA LEU A 15 -5.86 -9.37 -11.22
C LEU A 15 -4.35 -9.45 -11.31
N HIS A 16 -3.81 -10.45 -11.99
CA HIS A 16 -2.37 -10.49 -12.27
C HIS A 16 -1.98 -9.36 -13.25
N SER A 17 -0.97 -8.56 -12.90
CA SER A 17 -0.43 -7.57 -13.83
C SER A 17 0.25 -8.25 -15.01
N TYR A 18 -0.17 -7.89 -16.24
CA TYR A 18 0.46 -8.37 -17.46
C TYR A 18 1.91 -7.90 -17.59
N ILE A 19 2.17 -6.64 -17.26
CA ILE A 19 3.49 -6.02 -17.48
C ILE A 19 4.49 -6.61 -16.49
N GLN A 20 4.15 -6.67 -15.21
CA GLN A 20 5.05 -7.22 -14.19
C GLN A 20 5.32 -8.72 -14.42
N ARG A 21 4.30 -9.49 -14.78
CA ARG A 21 4.40 -10.94 -14.98
C ARG A 21 4.81 -11.35 -16.39
N PHE A 22 5.08 -10.43 -17.29
CA PHE A 22 5.37 -10.72 -18.70
C PHE A 22 6.42 -11.82 -18.90
N ARG A 23 7.49 -11.81 -18.09
CA ARG A 23 8.54 -12.85 -18.17
C ARG A 23 8.05 -14.22 -17.74
N LEU A 24 7.15 -14.29 -16.78
CA LEU A 24 6.52 -15.57 -16.37
C LEU A 24 5.57 -16.08 -17.47
N PHE A 25 4.80 -15.21 -18.13
CA PHE A 25 4.00 -15.63 -19.29
C PHE A 25 4.86 -16.16 -20.44
N CYS A 26 6.04 -15.56 -20.67
CA CYS A 26 7.02 -16.12 -21.62
C CYS A 26 7.49 -17.52 -21.20
N ALA A 27 7.77 -17.72 -19.90
CA ALA A 27 8.16 -19.01 -19.37
C ALA A 27 7.05 -20.06 -19.52
N GLN A 28 5.82 -19.73 -19.12
CA GLN A 28 4.66 -20.62 -19.27
C GLN A 28 4.46 -21.02 -20.74
N LYS A 29 4.56 -20.05 -21.66
CA LYS A 29 4.48 -20.34 -23.10
C LYS A 29 5.59 -21.30 -23.56
N ALA A 30 6.82 -21.10 -23.09
CA ALA A 30 7.93 -21.99 -23.43
C ALA A 30 7.68 -23.42 -22.90
N PHE A 31 7.29 -23.58 -21.65
CA PHE A 31 6.99 -24.89 -21.06
C PHE A 31 5.76 -25.56 -21.67
N LYS A 32 4.75 -24.79 -22.06
CA LYS A 32 3.62 -25.29 -22.84
C LYS A 32 4.06 -25.81 -24.21
N MET A 33 4.96 -25.13 -24.90
CA MET A 33 5.54 -25.58 -26.17
C MET A 33 6.38 -26.84 -26.00
N MET A 34 6.90 -27.12 -24.80
CA MET A 34 7.61 -28.37 -24.46
C MET A 34 6.65 -29.50 -24.06
N GLY A 35 5.33 -29.28 -24.06
CA GLY A 35 4.33 -30.27 -23.69
C GLY A 35 4.10 -30.46 -22.18
N LEU A 36 4.71 -29.61 -21.32
CA LEU A 36 4.62 -29.77 -19.86
C LEU A 36 3.29 -29.26 -19.26
N MET A 37 2.39 -28.78 -20.10
CA MET A 37 1.10 -28.23 -19.68
C MET A 37 -0.08 -28.80 -20.48
N ASP A 38 0.12 -29.91 -21.16
CA ASP A 38 -0.93 -30.58 -21.96
C ASP A 38 -1.96 -31.28 -21.05
N GLU A 39 -1.48 -31.73 -19.89
CA GLU A 39 -2.30 -32.27 -18.80
C GLU A 39 -2.03 -31.47 -17.52
N ASN A 40 -2.62 -31.86 -16.39
CA ASN A 40 -2.31 -31.26 -15.09
C ASN A 40 -0.86 -31.59 -14.71
N PRO A 41 0.01 -30.60 -14.53
CA PRO A 41 1.40 -30.84 -14.19
C PRO A 41 1.56 -31.52 -12.83
N GLU A 42 2.40 -32.56 -12.81
CA GLU A 42 2.74 -33.35 -11.63
C GLU A 42 4.23 -33.16 -11.26
N GLU A 43 4.78 -34.04 -10.42
CA GLU A 43 6.17 -33.93 -9.96
C GLU A 43 7.19 -34.00 -11.11
N LEU A 44 6.92 -34.81 -12.15
CA LEU A 44 7.81 -34.91 -13.30
C LEU A 44 7.95 -33.56 -14.04
N GLU A 45 6.84 -32.90 -14.35
CA GLU A 45 6.84 -31.63 -15.06
C GLU A 45 7.49 -30.54 -14.22
N ILE A 46 7.26 -30.55 -12.89
CA ILE A 46 7.90 -29.63 -11.94
C ILE A 46 9.42 -29.83 -11.96
N ASP A 47 9.89 -31.07 -11.88
CA ASP A 47 11.32 -31.36 -11.89
C ASP A 47 11.96 -30.96 -13.21
N ILE A 48 11.32 -31.22 -14.35
CA ILE A 48 11.81 -30.77 -15.67
C ILE A 48 11.95 -29.23 -15.72
N VAL A 49 10.97 -28.49 -15.20
CA VAL A 49 11.06 -27.01 -15.12
C VAL A 49 12.26 -26.57 -14.29
N VAL A 50 12.44 -27.16 -13.09
CA VAL A 50 13.53 -26.84 -12.17
C VAL A 50 14.89 -27.15 -12.82
N GLU A 51 15.05 -28.35 -13.41
CA GLU A 51 16.28 -28.75 -14.08
C GLU A 51 16.60 -27.86 -15.29
N THR A 52 15.58 -27.53 -16.08
CA THR A 52 15.72 -26.63 -17.23
C THR A 52 16.23 -25.26 -16.78
N LEU A 53 15.60 -24.66 -15.77
CA LEU A 53 16.02 -23.33 -15.28
C LEU A 53 17.40 -23.36 -14.61
N LYS A 54 17.75 -24.44 -13.92
CA LYS A 54 19.12 -24.63 -13.38
C LYS A 54 20.17 -24.75 -14.47
N ALA A 55 19.86 -25.45 -15.55
CA ALA A 55 20.79 -25.65 -16.69
C ALA A 55 20.99 -24.39 -17.54
N LEU A 56 20.07 -23.44 -17.54
CA LEU A 56 20.25 -22.15 -18.23
C LEU A 56 21.39 -21.35 -17.58
N LYS A 57 22.13 -20.63 -18.41
CA LYS A 57 23.14 -19.65 -17.94
C LYS A 57 22.43 -18.56 -17.13
N ASP A 58 23.10 -18.01 -16.10
CA ASP A 58 22.52 -17.01 -15.20
C ASP A 58 22.14 -15.69 -15.88
N ASN A 59 22.81 -15.35 -16.99
CA ASN A 59 22.51 -14.16 -17.80
C ASN A 59 21.38 -14.38 -18.83
N VAL A 60 20.79 -15.56 -18.91
CA VAL A 60 19.60 -15.77 -19.73
C VAL A 60 18.45 -14.98 -19.13
N SER A 61 17.89 -14.08 -19.92
CA SER A 61 16.89 -13.10 -19.49
C SER A 61 15.67 -13.72 -18.76
N LEU A 62 15.22 -14.90 -19.17
CA LEU A 62 14.15 -15.61 -18.48
C LEU A 62 14.59 -16.00 -17.07
N LYS A 63 15.74 -16.66 -16.92
CA LYS A 63 16.26 -17.10 -15.63
C LYS A 63 16.52 -15.92 -14.70
N SER A 64 17.26 -14.91 -15.17
CA SER A 64 17.61 -13.75 -14.35
C SER A 64 16.38 -12.95 -13.86
N ALA A 65 15.29 -12.94 -14.62
CA ALA A 65 14.08 -12.20 -14.28
C ALA A 65 13.06 -13.00 -13.45
N THR A 66 13.10 -14.33 -13.47
CA THR A 66 12.03 -15.15 -12.87
C THR A 66 12.53 -16.14 -11.82
N TRP A 67 13.79 -16.60 -11.90
CA TRP A 67 14.35 -17.57 -10.98
C TRP A 67 14.80 -16.92 -9.69
N GLN A 68 14.06 -17.12 -8.59
CA GLN A 68 14.34 -16.56 -7.27
C GLN A 68 14.87 -17.62 -6.31
N GLN A 69 15.54 -17.17 -5.23
CA GLN A 69 15.89 -18.04 -4.12
C GLN A 69 14.62 -18.61 -3.48
N GLY A 70 14.52 -19.93 -3.45
CA GLY A 70 13.35 -20.62 -2.91
C GLY A 70 12.79 -21.70 -3.81
N TYR A 71 13.04 -21.61 -5.14
CA TYR A 71 12.69 -22.68 -6.07
C TYR A 71 13.52 -23.97 -5.86
N ASP A 72 14.54 -23.91 -5.03
CA ASP A 72 15.37 -25.06 -4.61
C ASP A 72 14.96 -25.69 -3.28
N ARG A 73 13.92 -25.14 -2.60
CA ARG A 73 13.48 -25.56 -1.25
C ARG A 73 12.30 -26.54 -1.32
N GLU A 74 11.90 -27.09 -0.16
CA GLU A 74 10.79 -28.05 -0.05
C GLU A 74 9.46 -27.52 -0.62
N ASN A 75 9.17 -26.22 -0.53
CA ASN A 75 7.95 -25.59 -1.06
C ASN A 75 8.04 -25.24 -2.55
N ARG A 76 9.03 -25.77 -3.29
CA ARG A 76 9.23 -25.48 -4.72
C ARG A 76 8.01 -25.83 -5.57
N LYS A 77 7.27 -26.88 -5.21
CA LYS A 77 6.11 -27.37 -5.97
C LYS A 77 5.08 -26.27 -6.21
N GLU A 78 4.61 -25.63 -5.14
CA GLU A 78 3.62 -24.56 -5.24
C GLU A 78 4.15 -23.37 -6.05
N LEU A 79 5.39 -22.97 -5.80
CA LEU A 79 6.02 -21.85 -6.51
C LEU A 79 6.17 -22.12 -8.01
N VAL A 80 6.57 -23.33 -8.39
CA VAL A 80 6.71 -23.71 -9.80
C VAL A 80 5.35 -23.77 -10.48
N LEU A 81 4.36 -24.43 -9.85
CA LEU A 81 3.00 -24.51 -10.38
C LEU A 81 2.38 -23.12 -10.58
N MET A 82 2.47 -22.25 -9.57
CA MET A 82 1.86 -20.91 -9.62
C MET A 82 2.55 -19.95 -10.61
N ASN A 83 3.81 -20.17 -10.94
CA ASN A 83 4.57 -19.23 -11.75
C ASN A 83 4.91 -19.76 -13.15
N TYR A 84 5.25 -21.04 -13.29
CA TYR A 84 5.74 -21.58 -14.55
C TYR A 84 4.77 -22.54 -15.24
N LEU A 85 3.90 -23.20 -14.48
CA LEU A 85 2.98 -24.22 -14.99
C LEU A 85 1.50 -23.89 -14.70
N PHE A 86 1.20 -22.62 -14.40
CA PHE A 86 -0.16 -22.21 -14.14
C PHE A 86 -0.94 -22.15 -15.46
N GLN A 87 -1.91 -23.05 -15.59
CA GLN A 87 -2.73 -23.16 -16.80
C GLN A 87 -3.67 -21.95 -16.89
N GLU A 88 -3.83 -21.43 -18.11
CA GLU A 88 -4.73 -20.31 -18.41
C GLU A 88 -4.44 -19.03 -17.62
N ASP A 89 -3.22 -18.89 -17.08
CA ASP A 89 -2.82 -17.64 -16.44
C ASP A 89 -2.93 -16.49 -17.43
N LYS A 90 -3.68 -15.47 -17.04
CA LYS A 90 -3.92 -14.30 -17.87
C LYS A 90 -3.53 -13.04 -17.12
N GLY A 91 -2.68 -12.26 -17.74
CA GLY A 91 -2.33 -10.94 -17.25
C GLY A 91 -3.31 -9.86 -17.75
N TYR A 92 -3.44 -8.82 -16.95
CA TYR A 92 -4.28 -7.66 -17.21
C TYR A 92 -3.48 -6.38 -17.02
N THR A 93 -3.85 -5.35 -17.74
CA THR A 93 -3.31 -3.99 -17.61
C THR A 93 -4.27 -3.10 -16.83
N ILE A 94 -3.84 -1.90 -16.47
CA ILE A 94 -4.74 -0.89 -15.86
C ILE A 94 -5.94 -0.59 -16.76
N PRO A 95 -5.80 -0.36 -18.08
CA PRO A 95 -6.98 -0.21 -18.97
C PRO A 95 -7.93 -1.41 -18.96
N ASP A 96 -7.41 -2.64 -18.90
CA ASP A 96 -8.26 -3.83 -18.79
C ASP A 96 -9.08 -3.82 -17.50
N LEU A 97 -8.44 -3.45 -16.36
CA LEU A 97 -9.11 -3.32 -15.07
C LEU A 97 -10.29 -2.33 -15.17
N PHE A 98 -10.06 -1.14 -15.69
CA PHE A 98 -11.12 -0.13 -15.82
C PHE A 98 -12.22 -0.59 -16.79
N ALA A 99 -11.87 -1.25 -17.88
CA ALA A 99 -12.85 -1.85 -18.79
C ALA A 99 -13.73 -2.90 -18.10
N PHE A 100 -13.16 -3.77 -17.25
CA PHE A 100 -13.94 -4.75 -16.49
C PHE A 100 -14.85 -4.12 -15.45
N VAL A 101 -14.37 -3.16 -14.68
CA VAL A 101 -15.16 -2.45 -13.68
C VAL A 101 -16.36 -1.79 -14.35
N LYS A 102 -16.13 -1.11 -15.48
CA LYS A 102 -17.17 -0.49 -16.31
C LYS A 102 -18.15 -1.51 -16.89
N ALA A 103 -17.66 -2.63 -17.43
CA ALA A 103 -18.50 -3.69 -17.99
C ALA A 103 -19.38 -4.36 -16.93
N ALA A 104 -18.92 -4.38 -15.67
CA ALA A 104 -19.70 -4.86 -14.51
C ALA A 104 -20.70 -3.82 -13.99
N ASP A 105 -20.79 -2.64 -14.62
CA ASP A 105 -21.58 -1.49 -14.15
C ASP A 105 -21.23 -1.11 -12.71
N LEU A 106 -19.92 -1.09 -12.42
CA LEU A 106 -19.31 -0.68 -11.16
C LEU A 106 -18.40 0.52 -11.42
N GLU A 107 -18.02 1.18 -10.32
CA GLU A 107 -17.05 2.28 -10.33
C GLU A 107 -15.79 1.88 -9.58
N PHE A 108 -14.64 2.24 -10.13
CA PHE A 108 -13.34 2.11 -9.44
C PHE A 108 -13.29 3.08 -8.26
N ILE A 109 -12.83 2.58 -7.11
CA ILE A 109 -12.68 3.39 -5.90
C ILE A 109 -11.22 3.78 -5.69
N SER A 110 -10.36 2.78 -5.52
CA SER A 110 -8.92 2.98 -5.33
C SER A 110 -8.17 1.67 -5.50
N MET A 111 -6.86 1.74 -5.69
CA MET A 111 -5.98 0.61 -5.44
C MET A 111 -5.92 0.33 -3.94
N VAL A 112 -5.78 -0.94 -3.54
CA VAL A 112 -5.71 -1.33 -2.11
C VAL A 112 -4.58 -0.61 -1.39
N ASN A 113 -3.38 -0.62 -1.98
CA ASN A 113 -2.23 0.13 -1.47
C ASN A 113 -2.02 1.41 -2.31
N TRP A 114 -3.02 2.28 -2.37
CA TRP A 114 -3.07 3.41 -3.29
C TRP A 114 -1.83 4.34 -3.19
N ARG A 115 -1.23 4.47 -2.00
CA ARG A 115 -0.01 5.27 -1.81
C ARG A 115 1.18 4.73 -2.58
N MET A 116 1.25 3.40 -2.73
CA MET A 116 2.29 2.72 -3.52
C MET A 116 2.05 2.84 -5.03
N TRP A 117 0.92 3.44 -5.43
CA TRP A 117 0.57 3.76 -6.81
C TRP A 117 0.64 5.27 -7.11
N ASP A 118 1.09 6.08 -6.16
CA ASP A 118 1.29 7.51 -6.39
C ASP A 118 2.49 7.72 -7.32
N LEU A 119 2.23 8.23 -8.52
CA LEU A 119 3.27 8.47 -9.53
C LEU A 119 4.40 9.38 -9.02
N ARG A 120 4.11 10.26 -8.07
CA ARG A 120 5.09 11.20 -7.51
C ARG A 120 6.22 10.50 -6.77
N ILE A 121 5.97 9.35 -6.13
CA ILE A 121 7.00 8.59 -5.40
C ILE A 121 8.14 8.07 -6.30
N LEU A 122 7.92 8.02 -7.61
CA LEU A 122 8.92 7.59 -8.57
C LEU A 122 9.98 8.68 -8.86
N PHE A 123 9.77 9.90 -8.40
CA PHE A 123 10.66 11.03 -8.65
C PHE A 123 11.53 11.33 -7.44
N LYS A 124 12.77 11.77 -7.70
CA LYS A 124 13.73 12.13 -6.64
C LYS A 124 13.23 13.27 -5.75
N GLU A 125 12.48 14.19 -6.33
CA GLU A 125 11.89 15.35 -5.66
C GLU A 125 10.38 15.36 -5.94
N PRO A 126 9.58 14.63 -5.13
CA PRO A 126 8.13 14.49 -5.36
C PRO A 126 7.36 15.82 -5.38
N ASP A 127 7.84 16.81 -4.61
CA ASP A 127 7.23 18.13 -4.51
C ASP A 127 7.77 19.13 -5.55
N ASN A 128 8.76 18.74 -6.34
CA ASN A 128 9.40 19.54 -7.38
C ASN A 128 9.52 18.76 -8.69
N LEU A 129 8.38 18.35 -9.22
CA LEU A 129 8.31 17.61 -10.47
C LEU A 129 8.76 18.47 -11.66
N PRO A 130 9.25 17.86 -12.76
CA PRO A 130 9.44 18.56 -14.03
C PRO A 130 8.18 19.34 -14.40
N ALA A 131 8.33 20.61 -14.83
CA ALA A 131 7.22 21.54 -15.02
C ALA A 131 6.06 20.99 -15.85
N PHE A 132 6.38 20.24 -16.92
CA PHE A 132 5.35 19.60 -17.75
C PHE A 132 4.52 18.59 -16.94
N LEU A 133 5.17 17.74 -16.14
CA LEU A 133 4.47 16.74 -15.31
C LEU A 133 3.67 17.42 -14.21
N GLY A 134 4.23 18.43 -13.54
CA GLY A 134 3.55 19.18 -12.51
C GLY A 134 2.25 19.85 -13.01
N MET A 135 2.23 20.29 -14.26
CA MET A 135 1.04 20.87 -14.89
C MET A 135 0.06 19.83 -15.41
N SER A 136 0.55 18.72 -15.97
CA SER A 136 -0.32 17.71 -16.62
C SER A 136 -0.92 16.69 -15.66
N LEU A 137 -0.24 16.33 -14.59
CA LEU A 137 -0.73 15.30 -13.65
C LEU A 137 -2.10 15.61 -13.01
N PRO A 138 -2.44 16.86 -12.65
CA PRO A 138 -3.78 17.17 -12.17
C PRO A 138 -4.89 16.98 -13.21
N GLU A 139 -4.55 17.11 -14.49
CA GLU A 139 -5.52 17.09 -15.60
C GLU A 139 -5.83 15.69 -16.15
N ILE A 140 -4.92 14.73 -15.96
CA ILE A 140 -5.12 13.37 -16.43
C ILE A 140 -5.97 12.55 -15.46
N SER A 141 -6.72 11.59 -16.01
CA SER A 141 -7.60 10.69 -15.25
C SER A 141 -6.83 9.80 -14.27
N ILE A 142 -7.54 9.25 -13.30
CA ILE A 142 -6.95 8.25 -12.38
C ILE A 142 -6.45 7.01 -13.14
N GLU A 143 -7.18 6.57 -14.18
CA GLU A 143 -6.76 5.47 -15.05
C GLU A 143 -5.41 5.76 -15.70
N GLU A 144 -5.26 6.94 -16.31
CA GLU A 144 -4.01 7.34 -16.96
C GLU A 144 -2.85 7.46 -15.97
N ARG A 145 -3.08 8.00 -14.76
CA ARG A 145 -2.05 8.08 -13.70
C ARG A 145 -1.57 6.71 -13.28
N LEU A 146 -2.49 5.77 -13.04
CA LEU A 146 -2.15 4.41 -12.67
C LEU A 146 -1.45 3.67 -13.81
N GLN A 147 -1.88 3.88 -15.06
CA GLN A 147 -1.22 3.30 -16.22
C GLN A 147 0.20 3.84 -16.40
N LEU A 148 0.42 5.13 -16.22
CA LEU A 148 1.78 5.73 -16.25
C LEU A 148 2.67 5.12 -15.15
N PHE A 149 2.12 4.95 -13.94
CA PHE A 149 2.86 4.28 -12.86
C PHE A 149 3.28 2.87 -13.27
N GLU A 150 2.32 2.06 -13.75
CA GLU A 150 2.59 0.68 -14.16
C GLU A 150 3.64 0.60 -15.29
N LEU A 151 3.61 1.53 -16.23
CA LEU A 151 4.57 1.59 -17.33
C LEU A 151 5.96 2.02 -16.88
N PHE A 152 6.08 2.95 -15.95
CA PHE A 152 7.37 3.42 -15.43
C PHE A 152 7.97 2.44 -14.43
N HIS A 153 7.13 1.80 -13.61
CA HIS A 153 7.59 0.97 -12.48
C HIS A 153 6.69 -0.24 -12.25
N PRO A 154 6.79 -1.28 -13.08
CA PRO A 154 5.93 -2.47 -13.01
C PRO A 154 6.34 -3.40 -11.87
N VAL A 155 6.20 -2.97 -10.62
CA VAL A 155 6.57 -3.75 -9.43
C VAL A 155 5.41 -4.54 -8.84
N HIS A 156 4.18 -4.09 -9.07
CA HIS A 156 3.00 -4.72 -8.49
C HIS A 156 2.61 -5.99 -9.27
N ARG A 157 2.76 -7.14 -8.62
CA ARG A 157 2.34 -8.43 -9.19
C ARG A 157 0.83 -8.50 -9.40
N LEU A 158 0.07 -7.87 -8.50
CA LEU A 158 -1.38 -7.82 -8.52
C LEU A 158 -1.85 -6.38 -8.71
N LEU A 159 -2.81 -6.21 -9.60
CA LEU A 159 -3.68 -5.06 -9.64
C LEU A 159 -4.78 -5.32 -8.59
N ASP A 160 -4.53 -4.93 -7.36
CA ASP A 160 -5.42 -5.15 -6.21
C ASP A 160 -6.20 -3.87 -5.93
N PHE A 161 -7.52 -3.90 -6.05
CA PHE A 161 -8.34 -2.71 -6.09
C PHE A 161 -9.68 -2.88 -5.39
N TRP A 162 -10.28 -1.74 -5.06
CA TRP A 162 -11.64 -1.59 -4.57
C TRP A 162 -12.54 -1.02 -5.65
N CYS A 163 -13.75 -1.56 -5.77
CA CYS A 163 -14.82 -1.03 -6.62
C CYS A 163 -16.18 -1.13 -5.91
N GLY A 164 -17.17 -0.38 -6.39
CA GLY A 164 -18.49 -0.34 -5.77
C GLY A 164 -19.55 0.19 -6.73
N HIS A 165 -20.76 0.47 -6.20
CA HIS A 165 -21.81 1.09 -7.01
C HIS A 165 -21.42 2.50 -7.46
N PRO A 166 -21.76 2.92 -8.71
CA PRO A 166 -21.47 4.28 -9.19
C PRO A 166 -22.15 5.37 -8.34
N GLU A 167 -23.36 5.08 -7.84
CA GLU A 167 -24.18 6.03 -7.09
C GLU A 167 -24.03 5.87 -5.55
N ARG A 168 -22.97 5.19 -5.10
CA ARG A 168 -22.78 5.05 -3.66
C ARG A 168 -22.57 6.41 -2.99
N PRO A 169 -23.03 6.61 -1.76
CA PRO A 169 -22.71 7.80 -1.01
C PRO A 169 -21.19 7.97 -0.90
N GLN A 170 -20.64 9.04 -1.44
CA GLN A 170 -19.23 9.38 -1.21
C GLN A 170 -19.09 9.84 0.24
N SER A 171 -18.56 8.96 1.09
CA SER A 171 -18.26 9.31 2.49
C SER A 171 -16.85 9.89 2.66
N PHE A 172 -15.99 9.75 1.64
CA PHE A 172 -14.61 10.21 1.71
C PHE A 172 -14.44 11.59 1.10
N LEU A 173 -13.94 12.53 1.92
CA LEU A 173 -13.47 13.83 1.50
C LEU A 173 -11.96 13.87 1.74
N PRO A 174 -11.13 14.19 0.72
CA PRO A 174 -9.69 14.31 0.89
C PRO A 174 -9.33 15.33 2.00
N TYR A 175 -8.33 15.02 2.80
CA TYR A 175 -7.91 15.90 3.91
C TYR A 175 -7.52 17.32 3.46
N SER A 176 -7.09 17.48 2.21
CA SER A 176 -6.82 18.79 1.60
C SER A 176 -8.06 19.67 1.43
N GLU A 177 -9.24 19.05 1.43
CA GLU A 177 -10.53 19.73 1.29
C GLU A 177 -11.24 19.90 2.65
N TRP A 178 -10.65 19.42 3.75
CA TRP A 178 -11.22 19.55 5.08
C TRP A 178 -11.15 21.01 5.56
N THR A 179 -12.28 21.50 6.00
CA THR A 179 -12.39 22.81 6.67
C THR A 179 -11.83 22.76 8.09
N ASP A 180 -11.62 23.91 8.70
CA ASP A 180 -11.22 23.96 10.12
C ASP A 180 -12.26 23.31 11.03
N SER A 181 -13.55 23.39 10.69
CA SER A 181 -14.63 22.71 11.41
C SER A 181 -14.51 21.18 11.30
N ASP A 182 -14.18 20.65 10.11
CA ASP A 182 -13.97 19.21 9.91
C ASP A 182 -12.79 18.73 10.77
N TRP A 183 -11.68 19.46 10.77
CA TRP A 183 -10.53 19.18 11.61
C TRP A 183 -10.82 19.23 13.12
N GLN A 184 -11.65 20.16 13.57
CA GLN A 184 -12.03 20.29 14.98
C GLN A 184 -12.93 19.14 15.43
N GLY A 185 -13.84 18.68 14.57
CA GLY A 185 -14.75 17.57 14.84
C GLY A 185 -14.13 16.19 14.70
N ALA A 186 -13.00 16.09 13.98
CA ALA A 186 -12.38 14.82 13.61
C ALA A 186 -11.95 13.98 14.81
N LYS A 187 -12.21 12.69 14.71
CA LYS A 187 -11.73 11.65 15.63
C LYS A 187 -10.58 10.89 15.01
N VAL A 188 -9.61 10.57 15.83
CA VAL A 188 -8.43 9.79 15.46
C VAL A 188 -8.54 8.40 16.08
N HIS A 189 -8.44 7.39 15.25
CA HIS A 189 -8.46 5.98 15.63
C HIS A 189 -7.10 5.37 15.37
N ILE A 190 -6.60 4.55 16.30
CA ILE A 190 -5.41 3.74 16.03
C ILE A 190 -5.79 2.51 15.21
N HIS A 191 -4.88 2.03 14.38
CA HIS A 191 -5.10 0.78 13.65
C HIS A 191 -5.36 -0.37 14.65
N PRO A 192 -6.45 -1.16 14.48
CA PRO A 192 -6.86 -2.16 15.50
C PRO A 192 -5.78 -3.17 15.86
N GLN A 193 -4.93 -3.57 14.92
CA GLN A 193 -3.84 -4.53 15.15
C GLN A 193 -2.72 -3.97 16.04
N LEU A 194 -2.60 -2.65 16.19
CA LEU A 194 -1.66 -2.02 17.11
C LEU A 194 -2.18 -1.96 18.56
N ASN A 195 -3.47 -2.14 18.78
CA ASN A 195 -4.06 -2.07 20.12
C ASN A 195 -3.78 -3.35 20.93
N THR A 196 -2.52 -3.58 21.26
CA THR A 196 -2.04 -4.74 22.05
C THR A 196 -1.29 -4.29 23.28
N VAL A 197 -1.28 -5.14 24.32
CA VAL A 197 -0.55 -4.87 25.57
C VAL A 197 0.93 -4.66 25.30
N LYS A 198 1.53 -5.51 24.48
CA LYS A 198 2.95 -5.41 24.10
C LYS A 198 3.27 -4.09 23.44
N PHE A 199 2.48 -3.68 22.41
CA PHE A 199 2.68 -2.40 21.74
C PHE A 199 2.63 -1.23 22.73
N LYS A 200 1.65 -1.23 23.66
CA LYS A 200 1.49 -0.18 24.67
C LYS A 200 2.69 -0.10 25.61
N GLU A 201 3.17 -1.23 26.12
CA GLU A 201 4.33 -1.29 27.01
C GLU A 201 5.60 -0.80 26.34
N ASP A 202 5.88 -1.28 25.14
CA ASP A 202 7.07 -0.90 24.36
C ASP A 202 7.03 0.57 23.94
N LEU A 203 5.85 1.09 23.54
CA LEU A 203 5.66 2.50 23.23
C LEU A 203 5.93 3.40 24.46
N ILE A 204 5.42 3.02 25.64
CA ILE A 204 5.67 3.75 26.90
C ILE A 204 7.16 3.75 27.24
N ASN A 205 7.83 2.63 27.08
CA ASN A 205 9.27 2.52 27.35
C ASN A 205 10.09 3.42 26.41
N CYS A 206 9.77 3.41 25.12
CA CYS A 206 10.42 4.30 24.15
C CYS A 206 10.21 5.78 24.48
N ILE A 207 9.01 6.18 24.91
CA ILE A 207 8.72 7.57 25.32
C ILE A 207 9.56 7.95 26.56
N LYS A 208 9.59 7.08 27.58
CA LYS A 208 10.36 7.32 28.83
C LYS A 208 11.86 7.47 28.57
N GLU A 209 12.39 6.67 27.66
CA GLU A 209 13.81 6.66 27.32
C GLU A 209 14.20 7.62 26.21
N SER A 210 13.21 8.37 25.67
CA SER A 210 13.38 9.28 24.52
C SER A 210 14.04 8.61 23.31
N LYS A 211 13.74 7.33 23.10
CA LYS A 211 14.22 6.54 21.96
C LYS A 211 13.28 6.64 20.78
N VAL A 212 13.77 6.22 19.62
CA VAL A 212 12.92 6.00 18.44
C VAL A 212 12.15 4.68 18.57
N PHE A 213 10.95 4.63 18.03
CA PHE A 213 10.06 3.47 18.09
C PHE A 213 9.88 2.83 16.72
N PRO A 214 10.27 1.56 16.51
CA PRO A 214 10.16 0.89 15.22
C PRO A 214 8.74 0.38 14.99
N ILE A 215 7.82 1.27 14.62
CA ILE A 215 6.38 0.96 14.51
C ILE A 215 6.08 -0.13 13.47
N SER A 216 6.88 -0.23 12.40
CA SER A 216 6.72 -1.25 11.36
C SER A 216 6.99 -2.69 11.85
N GLU A 217 7.63 -2.89 12.99
CA GLU A 217 7.80 -4.21 13.60
C GLU A 217 6.49 -4.76 14.19
N TYR A 218 5.52 -3.88 14.50
CA TYR A 218 4.20 -4.25 15.04
C TYR A 218 3.14 -4.38 13.96
N LEU A 219 3.27 -3.61 12.89
CA LEU A 219 2.37 -3.63 11.75
C LEU A 219 3.17 -3.28 10.50
N SER A 220 3.45 -4.30 9.68
CA SER A 220 4.24 -4.16 8.46
C SER A 220 3.36 -3.61 7.33
N GLN A 221 3.23 -2.29 7.27
CA GLN A 221 2.53 -1.58 6.20
C GLN A 221 3.47 -1.11 5.07
N VAL A 222 4.76 -1.13 5.34
CA VAL A 222 5.81 -0.75 4.40
C VAL A 222 6.90 -1.80 4.38
N GLU A 223 7.59 -1.96 3.25
CA GLU A 223 8.71 -2.91 3.13
C GLU A 223 9.96 -2.47 3.90
N GLN A 224 10.08 -1.16 4.17
CA GLN A 224 11.23 -0.59 4.89
C GLN A 224 10.93 -0.44 6.37
N LEU A 225 12.00 -0.46 7.19
CA LEU A 225 11.89 -0.16 8.61
C LEU A 225 11.43 1.28 8.82
N LEU A 226 10.21 1.46 9.33
CA LEU A 226 9.69 2.77 9.71
C LEU A 226 9.85 2.95 11.21
N VAL A 227 10.54 4.02 11.58
CA VAL A 227 10.70 4.44 12.97
C VAL A 227 10.02 5.78 13.21
N ILE A 228 9.41 5.94 14.37
CA ILE A 228 8.80 7.21 14.80
C ILE A 228 9.54 7.72 16.04
N ASP A 229 9.59 9.03 16.18
CA ASP A 229 10.21 9.67 17.36
C ASP A 229 9.26 9.72 18.56
N SER A 230 9.75 10.21 19.70
CA SER A 230 8.95 10.33 20.91
C SER A 230 7.77 11.30 20.77
N SER A 231 7.84 12.31 19.87
CA SER A 231 6.73 13.24 19.62
C SER A 231 5.56 12.54 18.94
N MET A 232 5.88 11.72 17.92
CA MET A 232 4.88 10.91 17.22
C MET A 232 4.31 9.83 18.15
N SER A 233 5.19 9.20 18.94
CA SER A 233 4.82 8.16 19.92
C SER A 233 3.84 8.67 20.97
N ILE A 234 4.02 9.90 21.45
CA ILE A 234 3.11 10.57 22.40
C ILE A 234 1.72 10.77 21.79
N CYS A 235 1.61 11.05 20.50
CA CYS A 235 0.31 11.18 19.82
C CYS A 235 -0.45 9.86 19.76
N LEU A 236 0.26 8.72 19.66
CA LEU A 236 -0.37 7.39 19.59
C LEU A 236 -0.86 6.89 20.95
N LEU A 237 -0.20 7.25 22.04
CA LEU A 237 -0.48 6.68 23.38
C LEU A 237 -1.94 6.84 23.82
N PRO A 238 -2.60 8.01 23.71
CA PRO A 238 -4.00 8.19 24.12
C PRO A 238 -4.98 7.42 23.23
N LEU A 239 -4.60 7.10 21.99
CA LEU A 239 -5.44 6.37 21.05
C LEU A 239 -5.62 4.88 21.43
N LEU A 240 -4.72 4.35 22.25
CA LEU A 240 -4.80 2.97 22.74
C LEU A 240 -5.94 2.76 23.77
N GLU A 241 -6.49 3.82 24.31
CA GLU A 241 -7.62 3.74 25.27
C GLU A 241 -8.95 3.89 24.55
N HIS A 242 -9.10 4.93 23.74
CA HIS A 242 -10.27 5.20 22.91
C HIS A 242 -9.95 6.23 21.83
N PRO A 243 -10.80 6.38 20.80
CA PRO A 243 -10.63 7.44 19.81
C PRO A 243 -10.55 8.82 20.45
N GLN A 244 -9.68 9.68 19.94
CA GLN A 244 -9.41 11.02 20.48
C GLN A 244 -9.70 12.09 19.44
N THR A 245 -10.06 13.29 19.89
CA THR A 245 -10.06 14.48 19.02
C THR A 245 -8.63 15.00 18.85
N ILE A 246 -8.40 15.71 17.75
CA ILE A 246 -7.09 16.32 17.46
C ILE A 246 -6.70 17.31 18.58
N SER A 247 -7.65 18.08 19.07
CA SER A 247 -7.41 19.01 20.18
C SER A 247 -7.00 18.30 21.47
N SER A 248 -7.59 17.14 21.78
CA SER A 248 -7.20 16.32 22.95
C SER A 248 -5.76 15.83 22.82
N ILE A 249 -5.38 15.33 21.61
CA ILE A 249 -4.01 14.88 21.35
C ILE A 249 -3.03 16.06 21.44
N ALA A 250 -3.38 17.22 20.86
CA ALA A 250 -2.55 18.41 20.88
C ALA A 250 -2.28 18.94 22.31
N ALA A 251 -3.32 18.91 23.15
CA ALA A 251 -3.16 19.29 24.56
C ALA A 251 -2.17 18.39 25.30
N LYS A 252 -2.24 17.06 25.09
CA LYS A 252 -1.28 16.10 25.64
C LYS A 252 0.12 16.28 25.07
N TRP A 253 0.23 16.45 23.76
CA TRP A 253 1.50 16.70 23.08
C TRP A 253 2.19 17.95 23.62
N LYS A 254 1.45 19.07 23.82
CA LYS A 254 1.96 20.31 24.40
C LYS A 254 2.48 20.14 25.84
N GLN A 255 1.86 19.27 26.64
CA GLN A 255 2.36 18.95 27.99
C GLN A 255 3.76 18.32 27.97
N PHE A 256 4.06 17.50 26.95
CA PHE A 256 5.38 16.89 26.79
C PHE A 256 6.39 17.82 26.08
N ARG A 257 5.91 18.72 25.24
CA ARG A 257 6.72 19.70 24.52
C ARG A 257 6.19 21.13 24.75
N PRO A 258 6.35 21.64 25.97
CA PRO A 258 5.84 22.97 26.31
C PRO A 258 6.64 24.12 25.68
N ILE A 259 7.88 23.85 25.23
CA ILE A 259 8.80 24.84 24.66
C ILE A 259 9.23 24.33 23.28
N ASP A 260 9.16 25.21 22.29
CA ASP A 260 9.71 24.97 20.96
C ASP A 260 11.25 24.92 21.02
N PRO A 261 11.90 23.83 20.56
CA PRO A 261 13.35 23.68 20.67
C PRO A 261 14.15 24.64 19.75
N VAL A 262 13.52 25.22 18.73
CA VAL A 262 14.15 26.14 17.78
C VAL A 262 14.07 27.58 18.28
N THR A 263 12.87 28.00 18.68
CA THR A 263 12.61 29.37 19.10
C THR A 263 12.83 29.60 20.60
N SER A 264 12.90 28.54 21.42
CA SER A 264 12.94 28.57 22.87
C SER A 264 11.75 29.31 23.51
N GLN A 265 10.64 29.43 22.77
CA GLN A 265 9.41 30.07 23.26
C GLN A 265 8.38 28.99 23.68
N PRO A 266 7.43 29.35 24.57
CA PRO A 266 6.31 28.47 24.87
C PRO A 266 5.51 28.17 23.59
N VAL A 267 5.17 26.89 23.40
CA VAL A 267 4.35 26.45 22.26
C VAL A 267 2.92 26.95 22.43
N GLU A 268 2.42 27.70 21.47
CA GLU A 268 1.04 28.16 21.43
C GLU A 268 0.08 26.99 21.07
N GLU A 269 -1.20 27.11 21.45
CA GLU A 269 -2.20 26.05 21.21
C GLU A 269 -2.41 25.76 19.70
N ALA A 270 -2.49 26.81 18.91
CA ALA A 270 -2.62 26.71 17.45
C ALA A 270 -1.40 26.01 16.81
N GLU A 271 -0.21 26.29 17.33
CA GLU A 271 1.03 25.64 16.88
C GLU A 271 1.06 24.15 17.25
N ALA A 272 0.65 23.81 18.45
CA ALA A 272 0.53 22.41 18.89
C ALA A 272 -0.46 21.64 18.01
N VAL A 273 -1.63 22.21 17.71
CA VAL A 273 -2.62 21.61 16.82
C VAL A 273 -2.05 21.40 15.42
N ASN A 274 -1.35 22.39 14.85
CA ASN A 274 -0.74 22.26 13.53
C ASN A 274 0.38 21.20 13.48
N SER A 275 1.20 21.11 14.53
CA SER A 275 2.24 20.10 14.66
C SER A 275 1.64 18.70 14.75
N VAL A 276 0.62 18.52 15.56
CA VAL A 276 -0.11 17.26 15.70
C VAL A 276 -0.81 16.88 14.40
N LYS A 277 -1.47 17.81 13.69
CA LYS A 277 -2.04 17.54 12.36
C LYS A 277 -1.01 16.97 11.40
N LYS A 278 0.19 17.53 11.32
CA LYS A 278 1.27 17.03 10.47
C LYS A 278 1.71 15.61 10.88
N ILE A 279 1.86 15.37 12.19
CA ILE A 279 2.19 14.04 12.71
C ILE A 279 1.11 13.03 12.36
N LEU A 280 -0.16 13.36 12.58
CA LEU A 280 -1.28 12.47 12.31
C LEU A 280 -1.41 12.17 10.82
N LEU A 281 -1.28 13.15 9.93
CA LEU A 281 -1.27 12.94 8.50
C LEU A 281 -0.12 12.00 8.06
N ASN A 282 1.05 12.14 8.68
CA ASN A 282 2.16 11.24 8.40
C ASN A 282 1.87 9.80 8.85
N LEU A 283 1.30 9.61 10.06
CA LEU A 283 0.92 8.29 10.57
C LEU A 283 -0.23 7.66 9.76
N GLU A 284 -1.19 8.48 9.33
CA GLU A 284 -2.29 8.07 8.47
C GLU A 284 -1.79 7.66 7.08
N ASN A 285 -0.79 8.34 6.54
CA ASN A 285 -0.14 7.98 5.29
C ASN A 285 0.42 6.55 5.26
N PHE A 286 0.69 5.96 6.41
CA PHE A 286 1.15 4.57 6.56
C PHE A 286 0.10 3.66 7.21
N ASP A 287 -1.17 4.07 7.25
CA ASP A 287 -2.30 3.31 7.80
C ASP A 287 -2.15 2.92 9.29
N TYR A 288 -1.29 3.62 10.06
CA TYR A 288 -1.18 3.38 11.50
C TYR A 288 -2.32 3.99 12.30
N ILE A 289 -2.97 4.97 11.73
CA ILE A 289 -4.18 5.60 12.27
C ILE A 289 -5.20 5.83 11.15
N MET A 290 -6.43 6.11 11.55
CA MET A 290 -7.50 6.55 10.65
C MET A 290 -8.12 7.82 11.22
N LEU A 291 -8.41 8.77 10.32
CA LEU A 291 -9.14 10.01 10.66
C LEU A 291 -10.59 9.87 10.23
N GLU A 292 -11.51 10.04 11.18
CA GLU A 292 -12.97 10.04 10.99
C GLU A 292 -13.48 11.47 11.14
N ARG A 293 -14.22 11.95 10.12
CA ARG A 293 -14.86 13.29 10.11
C ARG A 293 -16.21 13.25 10.82
#